data_7232a46e49a2f555cbe43dbe2defbab2
#
_entry.id   7232a46e49a2f555cbe43dbe2defbab2
#
_cell.length_a   1.000
_cell.length_b   1.000
_cell.length_c   1.000
_cell.angle_alpha   90.00
_cell.angle_beta   90.00
_cell.angle_gamma   90.00
#
_symmetry.space_group_name_H-M   'P 1'
#
loop_
_entity.id
_entity.type
_entity.pdbx_description
1 polymer ?
#
loop_
_entity_poly.entity_id
_entity_poly.type
_entity_poly.pdbx_seq_one_letter_code
_entity_poly.pdbx_strand_id
1 'polypeptide(L)'
;MNLKGFVNGVLRNIARNDCACEYPDQKKEPVKYLSVRYSMPEELVAFFKKQADDTTVESILAGFYKEKTTYIRCNTKKFTVEELKAHLLSENIQAEAVEGLPYALKITGYDYLLACESFQRGEFFVQDISSMLAGELASPAPHDRIIDVCAAPGGKSMNVALKLTDGSVEARDLTPLKTQLIRENIARLGLDNISVKEWDARVSDTASKESADIVLADLPCSGLGIIGRKPDIKYHTDIEKIEQLASLQREILTVVQEYVKPGGTLVYSTCTISRPENEENAAWFEKNFPFIREGSAKQLLPGIDGTDGFFMVKFRKKL
;
A
#
# COMPACT_ATOMS: atom_id res chain seq x y z
N MET A 1 -30.07 2.95 23.49
CA MET A 1 -29.48 3.10 24.84
C MET A 1 -28.39 4.17 24.80
N ASN A 2 -28.44 5.20 25.62
CA ASN A 2 -27.40 6.25 25.60
C ASN A 2 -26.23 5.85 26.52
N LEU A 3 -25.16 5.31 25.95
CA LEU A 3 -23.98 4.84 26.68
C LEU A 3 -22.98 5.96 27.03
N LYS A 4 -23.26 7.22 26.64
CA LYS A 4 -22.35 8.36 26.84
C LYS A 4 -21.89 8.53 28.29
N GLY A 5 -22.80 8.42 29.25
CA GLY A 5 -22.51 8.54 30.69
C GLY A 5 -21.59 7.40 31.17
N PHE A 6 -21.85 6.17 30.75
CA PHE A 6 -21.03 5.01 31.09
C PHE A 6 -19.62 5.13 30.54
N VAL A 7 -19.49 5.41 29.24
CA VAL A 7 -18.19 5.58 28.58
C VAL A 7 -17.36 6.69 29.23
N ASN A 8 -17.98 7.86 29.48
CA ASN A 8 -17.32 8.97 30.18
C ASN A 8 -16.89 8.60 31.59
N GLY A 9 -17.70 7.83 32.32
CA GLY A 9 -17.37 7.33 33.67
C GLY A 9 -16.12 6.44 33.66
N VAL A 10 -16.06 5.49 32.72
CA VAL A 10 -14.91 4.59 32.56
C VAL A 10 -13.66 5.37 32.18
N LEU A 11 -13.72 6.26 31.18
CA LEU A 11 -12.57 7.04 30.74
C LEU A 11 -12.04 7.96 31.85
N ARG A 12 -12.92 8.60 32.62
CA ARG A 12 -12.50 9.42 33.77
C ARG A 12 -11.85 8.60 34.88
N ASN A 13 -12.32 7.38 35.12
CA ASN A 13 -11.71 6.49 36.09
C ASN A 13 -10.30 6.08 35.66
N ILE A 14 -10.13 5.70 34.39
CA ILE A 14 -8.82 5.37 33.82
C ILE A 14 -7.87 6.58 33.95
N ALA A 15 -8.30 7.77 33.56
CA ALA A 15 -7.48 8.99 33.66
C ALA A 15 -7.11 9.35 35.10
N ARG A 16 -8.01 9.15 36.08
CA ARG A 16 -7.72 9.42 37.51
C ARG A 16 -6.69 8.47 38.10
N ASN A 17 -6.56 7.29 37.53
CA ASN A 17 -5.55 6.28 37.92
C ASN A 17 -4.28 6.38 37.09
N ASP A 18 -3.98 7.55 36.49
CA ASP A 18 -2.81 7.79 35.64
C ASP A 18 -2.65 6.76 34.51
N CYS A 19 -3.77 6.23 34.01
CA CYS A 19 -3.81 5.17 33.01
C CYS A 19 -3.00 3.92 33.42
N ALA A 20 -2.84 3.67 34.72
CA ALA A 20 -2.11 2.52 35.25
C ALA A 20 -2.70 1.21 34.71
N CYS A 21 -1.85 0.41 34.11
CA CYS A 21 -2.19 -0.93 33.60
C CYS A 21 -1.20 -1.94 34.17
N GLU A 22 -1.71 -3.02 34.73
CA GLU A 22 -0.87 -4.16 35.11
C GLU A 22 -0.59 -5.00 33.87
N TYR A 23 0.67 -5.03 33.47
CA TYR A 23 1.11 -5.85 32.34
C TYR A 23 1.44 -7.28 32.79
N PRO A 24 1.18 -8.29 31.96
CA PRO A 24 1.70 -9.64 32.16
C PRO A 24 3.23 -9.63 32.28
N ASP A 25 3.80 -10.63 32.96
CA ASP A 25 5.26 -10.78 33.08
C ASP A 25 5.87 -11.02 31.68
N GLN A 26 6.69 -10.08 31.22
CA GLN A 26 7.30 -10.12 29.88
C GLN A 26 8.15 -11.38 29.65
N LYS A 27 8.78 -11.94 30.72
CA LYS A 27 9.63 -13.12 30.58
C LYS A 27 8.82 -14.42 30.60
N LYS A 28 7.71 -14.46 31.35
CA LYS A 28 6.88 -15.66 31.49
C LYS A 28 5.81 -15.75 30.38
N GLU A 29 5.23 -14.62 30.01
CA GLU A 29 4.11 -14.54 29.07
C GLU A 29 4.38 -13.48 27.95
N PRO A 30 5.46 -13.63 27.16
CA PRO A 30 5.91 -12.59 26.24
C PRO A 30 4.88 -12.22 25.18
N VAL A 31 4.11 -13.18 24.67
CA VAL A 31 3.04 -12.92 23.67
C VAL A 31 1.92 -12.09 24.30
N LYS A 32 1.47 -12.48 25.49
CA LYS A 32 0.40 -11.79 26.19
C LYS A 32 0.84 -10.40 26.67
N TYR A 33 2.10 -10.25 27.10
CA TYR A 33 2.68 -8.95 27.42
C TYR A 33 2.60 -7.99 26.21
N LEU A 34 3.08 -8.41 25.04
CA LEU A 34 3.04 -7.60 23.83
C LEU A 34 1.60 -7.36 23.36
N SER A 35 0.72 -8.35 23.49
CA SER A 35 -0.70 -8.22 23.15
C SER A 35 -1.37 -7.11 23.96
N VAL A 36 -1.19 -7.09 25.28
CA VAL A 36 -1.77 -6.06 26.16
C VAL A 36 -1.10 -4.71 25.92
N ARG A 37 0.24 -4.67 25.87
CA ARG A 37 1.01 -3.44 25.72
C ARG A 37 0.69 -2.70 24.42
N TYR A 38 0.53 -3.44 23.32
CA TYR A 38 0.29 -2.88 21.99
C TYR A 38 -1.13 -3.12 21.49
N SER A 39 -2.06 -3.50 22.39
CA SER A 39 -3.47 -3.75 22.02
C SER A 39 -3.59 -4.55 20.71
N MET A 40 -2.82 -5.63 20.60
CA MET A 40 -2.73 -6.51 19.43
C MET A 40 -3.26 -7.91 19.79
N PRO A 41 -4.11 -8.56 18.98
CA PRO A 41 -4.52 -9.95 19.23
C PRO A 41 -3.32 -10.87 19.43
N GLU A 42 -3.39 -11.75 20.44
CA GLU A 42 -2.29 -12.68 20.78
C GLU A 42 -1.88 -13.55 19.60
N GLU A 43 -2.85 -13.97 18.80
CA GLU A 43 -2.62 -14.76 17.59
C GLU A 43 -1.73 -14.03 16.57
N LEU A 44 -1.97 -12.72 16.34
CA LEU A 44 -1.14 -11.93 15.44
C LEU A 44 0.25 -11.66 16.02
N VAL A 45 0.36 -11.44 17.35
CA VAL A 45 1.66 -11.34 18.01
C VAL A 45 2.46 -12.64 17.83
N ALA A 46 1.83 -13.80 18.08
CA ALA A 46 2.45 -15.10 17.89
C ALA A 46 2.84 -15.33 16.41
N PHE A 47 2.02 -14.89 15.48
CA PHE A 47 2.31 -14.95 14.06
C PHE A 47 3.55 -14.13 13.69
N PHE A 48 3.65 -12.88 14.14
CA PHE A 48 4.83 -12.04 13.90
C PHE A 48 6.11 -12.64 14.52
N LYS A 49 6.01 -13.18 15.73
CA LYS A 49 7.15 -13.85 16.41
C LYS A 49 7.67 -15.10 15.69
N LYS A 50 6.86 -15.75 14.86
CA LYS A 50 7.32 -16.85 13.99
C LYS A 50 8.12 -16.35 12.77
N GLN A 51 8.01 -15.07 12.41
CA GLN A 51 8.60 -14.52 11.21
C GLN A 51 9.82 -13.62 11.44
N ALA A 52 9.95 -13.07 12.67
CA ALA A 52 11.01 -12.14 13.04
C ALA A 52 11.43 -12.32 14.50
N ASP A 53 12.60 -11.80 14.86
CA ASP A 53 13.08 -11.76 16.24
C ASP A 53 12.26 -10.79 17.11
N ASP A 54 12.39 -10.94 18.43
CA ASP A 54 11.59 -10.19 19.40
C ASP A 54 11.78 -8.67 19.29
N THR A 55 12.98 -8.20 18.98
CA THR A 55 13.28 -6.76 18.82
C THR A 55 12.58 -6.19 17.61
N THR A 56 12.63 -6.92 16.50
CA THR A 56 11.93 -6.55 15.25
C THR A 56 10.42 -6.53 15.46
N VAL A 57 9.86 -7.57 16.11
CA VAL A 57 8.42 -7.62 16.42
C VAL A 57 7.98 -6.44 17.28
N GLU A 58 8.73 -6.13 18.34
CA GLU A 58 8.41 -5.00 19.21
C GLU A 58 8.48 -3.66 18.45
N SER A 59 9.47 -3.49 17.57
CA SER A 59 9.62 -2.31 16.72
C SER A 59 8.43 -2.14 15.76
N ILE A 60 7.96 -3.24 15.15
CA ILE A 60 6.76 -3.24 14.29
C ILE A 60 5.52 -2.82 15.09
N LEU A 61 5.28 -3.46 16.24
CA LEU A 61 4.13 -3.17 17.10
C LEU A 61 4.12 -1.71 17.57
N ALA A 62 5.27 -1.20 18.02
CA ALA A 62 5.43 0.21 18.40
C ALA A 62 5.23 1.15 17.19
N GLY A 63 5.68 0.73 16.02
CA GLY A 63 5.55 1.48 14.76
C GLY A 63 4.10 1.77 14.36
N PHE A 64 3.16 0.87 14.70
CA PHE A 64 1.73 1.10 14.43
C PHE A 64 1.15 2.28 15.22
N TYR A 65 1.76 2.66 16.33
CA TYR A 65 1.31 3.77 17.20
C TYR A 65 2.06 5.08 16.95
N LYS A 66 3.10 5.07 16.13
CA LYS A 66 3.75 6.32 15.74
C LYS A 66 2.79 7.20 14.96
N GLU A 67 2.92 8.50 15.13
CA GLU A 67 2.18 9.48 14.34
C GLU A 67 2.37 9.22 12.85
N LYS A 68 1.26 9.21 12.12
CA LYS A 68 1.28 8.90 10.68
C LYS A 68 1.53 10.15 9.88
N THR A 69 2.64 10.16 9.20
CA THR A 69 2.98 11.22 8.24
C THR A 69 2.08 11.09 7.01
N THR A 70 1.59 12.22 6.52
CA THR A 70 0.90 12.27 5.23
C THR A 70 1.88 12.67 4.15
N TYR A 71 1.96 11.81 3.15
CA TYR A 71 2.75 12.04 1.94
C TYR A 71 1.83 12.29 0.75
N ILE A 72 2.26 13.18 -0.11
CA ILE A 72 1.59 13.49 -1.36
C ILE A 72 2.58 13.40 -2.52
N ARG A 73 2.04 13.10 -3.70
CA ARG A 73 2.77 13.06 -4.95
C ARG A 73 2.26 14.18 -5.86
N CYS A 74 3.16 15.05 -6.31
CA CYS A 74 2.86 16.11 -7.25
C CYS A 74 2.39 15.55 -8.59
N ASN A 75 1.41 16.20 -9.20
CA ASN A 75 0.99 15.97 -10.59
C ASN A 75 1.95 16.68 -11.54
N THR A 76 3.08 16.07 -11.78
CA THR A 76 4.20 16.66 -12.55
C THR A 76 3.92 16.87 -14.04
N LYS A 77 2.77 16.40 -14.57
CA LYS A 77 2.32 16.76 -15.92
C LYS A 77 1.76 18.18 -16.00
N LYS A 78 1.31 18.74 -14.89
CA LYS A 78 0.64 20.04 -14.86
C LYS A 78 1.32 21.07 -13.99
N PHE A 79 2.04 20.63 -12.94
CA PHE A 79 2.62 21.50 -11.93
C PHE A 79 4.07 21.08 -11.62
N THR A 80 4.92 22.04 -11.37
CA THR A 80 6.20 21.78 -10.73
C THR A 80 6.00 21.56 -9.24
N VAL A 81 6.98 20.93 -8.60
CA VAL A 81 6.94 20.72 -7.13
C VAL A 81 7.00 22.06 -6.40
N GLU A 82 7.71 23.04 -6.93
CA GLU A 82 7.84 24.40 -6.39
C GLU A 82 6.51 25.15 -6.43
N GLU A 83 5.77 25.07 -7.56
CA GLU A 83 4.43 25.64 -7.66
C GLU A 83 3.47 25.00 -6.65
N LEU A 84 3.47 23.66 -6.56
CA LEU A 84 2.66 22.93 -5.57
C LEU A 84 3.00 23.39 -4.14
N LYS A 85 4.28 23.53 -3.79
CA LYS A 85 4.70 24.01 -2.46
C LYS A 85 4.20 25.42 -2.18
N ALA A 86 4.26 26.33 -3.18
CA ALA A 86 3.76 27.70 -3.04
C ALA A 86 2.23 27.72 -2.82
N HIS A 87 1.49 26.90 -3.58
CA HIS A 87 0.03 26.78 -3.41
C HIS A 87 -0.33 26.23 -2.04
N LEU A 88 0.30 25.13 -1.61
CA LEU A 88 0.09 24.56 -0.28
C LEU A 88 0.38 25.57 0.84
N LEU A 89 1.46 26.33 0.71
CA LEU A 89 1.80 27.38 1.69
C LEU A 89 0.73 28.47 1.75
N SER A 90 0.14 28.87 0.63
CA SER A 90 -0.98 29.84 0.59
C SER A 90 -2.26 29.30 1.27
N GLU A 91 -2.38 27.97 1.37
CA GLU A 91 -3.44 27.26 2.11
C GLU A 91 -3.05 26.94 3.57
N ASN A 92 -1.93 27.51 4.08
CA ASN A 92 -1.33 27.24 5.41
C ASN A 92 -0.86 25.80 5.62
N ILE A 93 -0.60 25.05 4.55
CA ILE A 93 -0.07 23.69 4.60
C ILE A 93 1.44 23.73 4.42
N GLN A 94 2.17 23.15 5.39
CA GLN A 94 3.62 23.02 5.30
C GLN A 94 3.98 21.80 4.44
N ALA A 95 4.98 21.94 3.57
CA ALA A 95 5.41 20.90 2.66
C ALA A 95 6.94 20.77 2.62
N GLU A 96 7.44 19.58 2.96
CA GLU A 96 8.87 19.23 2.98
C GLU A 96 9.17 18.21 1.87
N ALA A 97 10.31 18.34 1.20
CA ALA A 97 10.74 17.38 0.19
C ALA A 97 11.05 16.00 0.81
N VAL A 98 10.79 14.95 0.06
CA VAL A 98 11.11 13.56 0.42
C VAL A 98 12.40 13.17 -0.28
N GLU A 99 13.39 12.73 0.49
CA GLU A 99 14.67 12.27 -0.06
C GLU A 99 14.47 11.07 -1.02
N GLY A 100 15.12 11.11 -2.15
CA GLY A 100 15.06 10.04 -3.18
C GLY A 100 13.78 10.01 -4.02
N LEU A 101 12.78 10.86 -3.72
CA LEU A 101 11.52 10.99 -4.48
C LEU A 101 11.23 12.46 -4.79
N PRO A 102 11.82 13.04 -5.85
CA PRO A 102 11.80 14.48 -6.10
C PRO A 102 10.40 15.07 -6.34
N TYR A 103 9.42 14.24 -6.66
CA TYR A 103 8.01 14.63 -6.85
C TYR A 103 7.14 14.44 -5.60
N ALA A 104 7.70 13.91 -4.52
CA ALA A 104 6.96 13.61 -3.29
C ALA A 104 7.21 14.68 -2.23
N LEU A 105 6.15 14.99 -1.48
CA LEU A 105 6.20 15.92 -0.35
C LEU A 105 5.58 15.26 0.89
N LYS A 106 6.18 15.52 2.04
CA LYS A 106 5.57 15.34 3.35
C LYS A 106 4.81 16.60 3.69
N ILE A 107 3.56 16.49 4.13
CA ILE A 107 2.73 17.64 4.46
C ILE A 107 2.21 17.59 5.89
N THR A 108 2.04 18.79 6.48
CA THR A 108 1.47 19.00 7.83
C THR A 108 0.67 20.31 7.85
N GLY A 109 -0.11 20.54 8.93
CA GLY A 109 -0.83 21.80 9.13
C GLY A 109 -2.17 21.88 8.38
N TYR A 110 -2.76 20.77 8.00
CA TYR A 110 -4.08 20.70 7.37
C TYR A 110 -5.10 20.03 8.30
N ASP A 111 -6.36 20.44 8.23
CA ASP A 111 -7.46 19.77 8.94
C ASP A 111 -8.13 18.71 8.06
N TYR A 112 -8.49 19.07 6.82
CA TYR A 112 -9.20 18.17 5.91
C TYR A 112 -8.73 18.38 4.46
N LEU A 113 -7.87 17.48 3.98
CA LEU A 113 -7.23 17.60 2.66
C LEU A 113 -8.20 17.68 1.48
N LEU A 114 -9.35 17.00 1.57
CA LEU A 114 -10.32 17.02 0.47
C LEU A 114 -10.97 18.41 0.28
N ALA A 115 -10.89 19.29 1.28
CA ALA A 115 -11.35 20.67 1.17
C ALA A 115 -10.30 21.65 0.61
N CYS A 116 -9.04 21.23 0.50
CA CYS A 116 -7.96 22.06 -0.02
C CYS A 116 -8.17 22.32 -1.53
N GLU A 117 -8.01 23.57 -1.95
CA GLU A 117 -8.15 23.95 -3.36
C GLU A 117 -7.13 23.22 -4.25
N SER A 118 -5.87 23.14 -3.80
CA SER A 118 -4.80 22.41 -4.49
C SER A 118 -5.16 20.92 -4.71
N PHE A 119 -5.83 20.27 -3.74
CA PHE A 119 -6.34 18.91 -3.93
C PHE A 119 -7.45 18.86 -4.98
N GLN A 120 -8.43 19.78 -4.90
CA GLN A 120 -9.57 19.83 -5.83
C GLN A 120 -9.14 20.13 -7.26
N ARG A 121 -8.13 21.00 -7.44
CA ARG A 121 -7.51 21.29 -8.76
C ARG A 121 -6.68 20.13 -9.31
N GLY A 122 -6.48 19.05 -8.54
CA GLY A 122 -5.71 17.88 -8.96
C GLY A 122 -4.21 18.13 -9.06
N GLU A 123 -3.67 18.99 -8.19
CA GLU A 123 -2.24 19.30 -8.17
C GLU A 123 -1.42 18.17 -7.55
N PHE A 124 -2.05 17.35 -6.72
CA PHE A 124 -1.41 16.21 -6.08
C PHE A 124 -2.35 15.02 -5.83
N PHE A 125 -1.73 13.90 -5.51
CA PHE A 125 -2.39 12.68 -5.05
C PHE A 125 -1.82 12.27 -3.69
N VAL A 126 -2.67 11.85 -2.75
CA VAL A 126 -2.23 11.32 -1.44
C VAL A 126 -1.74 9.89 -1.63
N GLN A 127 -0.47 9.65 -1.36
CA GLN A 127 0.13 8.33 -1.54
C GLN A 127 1.26 8.13 -0.53
N ASP A 128 1.31 6.96 0.11
CA ASP A 128 2.43 6.60 0.98
C ASP A 128 3.71 6.35 0.17
N ILE A 129 4.87 6.64 0.78
CA ILE A 129 6.18 6.43 0.16
C ILE A 129 6.34 4.99 -0.32
N SER A 130 5.94 4.00 0.49
CA SER A 130 6.04 2.59 0.14
C SER A 130 5.31 2.25 -1.17
N SER A 131 4.12 2.83 -1.35
CA SER A 131 3.33 2.69 -2.58
C SER A 131 3.96 3.44 -3.77
N MET A 132 4.63 4.59 -3.54
CA MET A 132 5.39 5.29 -4.58
C MET A 132 6.59 4.46 -5.03
N LEU A 133 7.30 3.83 -4.10
CA LEU A 133 8.47 2.97 -4.39
C LEU A 133 8.11 1.77 -5.29
N ALA A 134 6.89 1.23 -5.21
CA ALA A 134 6.45 0.21 -6.15
C ALA A 134 6.35 0.73 -7.59
N GLY A 135 5.90 1.97 -7.77
CA GLY A 135 5.90 2.66 -9.06
C GLY A 135 7.32 2.96 -9.58
N GLU A 136 8.27 3.28 -8.67
CA GLU A 136 9.68 3.42 -9.03
C GLU A 136 10.30 2.08 -9.46
N LEU A 137 9.98 1.01 -8.74
CA LEU A 137 10.46 -0.34 -9.06
C LEU A 137 9.98 -0.80 -10.44
N ALA A 138 8.77 -0.42 -10.85
CA ALA A 138 8.24 -0.71 -12.18
C ALA A 138 9.13 -0.10 -13.28
N SER A 139 9.68 1.10 -13.06
CA SER A 139 10.62 1.79 -13.94
C SER A 139 10.17 1.84 -15.41
N PRO A 140 8.99 2.41 -15.70
CA PRO A 140 8.42 2.36 -17.05
C PRO A 140 9.25 3.19 -18.04
N ALA A 141 9.36 2.68 -19.27
CA ALA A 141 9.84 3.45 -20.41
C ALA A 141 8.73 4.38 -20.94
N PRO A 142 9.06 5.49 -21.66
CA PRO A 142 8.09 6.49 -22.08
C PRO A 142 6.90 5.99 -22.91
N HIS A 143 7.07 4.88 -23.63
CA HIS A 143 6.12 4.32 -24.58
C HIS A 143 5.44 3.02 -24.08
N ASP A 144 5.71 2.60 -22.83
CA ASP A 144 5.23 1.34 -22.31
C ASP A 144 3.70 1.28 -22.25
N ARG A 145 3.17 0.10 -22.55
CA ARG A 145 1.81 -0.29 -22.21
C ARG A 145 1.80 -1.01 -20.88
N ILE A 146 1.07 -0.48 -19.92
CA ILE A 146 1.01 -0.97 -18.55
C ILE A 146 -0.41 -1.49 -18.25
N ILE A 147 -0.53 -2.63 -17.59
CA ILE A 147 -1.79 -3.13 -17.03
C ILE A 147 -1.63 -3.18 -15.52
N ASP A 148 -2.50 -2.47 -14.79
CA ASP A 148 -2.62 -2.52 -13.33
C ASP A 148 -3.87 -3.34 -12.99
N VAL A 149 -3.70 -4.53 -12.42
CA VAL A 149 -4.77 -5.54 -12.34
C VAL A 149 -5.67 -5.42 -11.11
N CYS A 150 -5.26 -4.65 -10.08
CA CYS A 150 -6.02 -4.37 -8.86
C CYS A 150 -5.80 -2.91 -8.45
N ALA A 151 -6.19 -1.99 -9.32
CA ALA A 151 -5.70 -0.63 -9.36
C ALA A 151 -6.26 0.32 -8.27
N ALA A 152 -7.48 0.07 -7.76
CA ALA A 152 -8.17 1.02 -6.89
C ALA A 152 -7.37 1.38 -5.62
N PRO A 153 -7.34 2.66 -5.25
CA PRO A 153 -8.01 3.83 -5.84
C PRO A 153 -7.26 4.50 -7.01
N GLY A 154 -6.24 3.86 -7.59
CA GLY A 154 -5.51 4.32 -8.78
C GLY A 154 -4.12 4.90 -8.49
N GLY A 155 -3.64 4.89 -7.24
CA GLY A 155 -2.38 5.54 -6.85
C GLY A 155 -1.16 5.07 -7.65
N LYS A 156 -1.00 3.77 -7.87
CA LYS A 156 0.11 3.18 -8.63
C LYS A 156 -0.06 3.40 -10.13
N SER A 157 -1.27 3.17 -10.67
CA SER A 157 -1.60 3.46 -12.08
C SER A 157 -1.25 4.90 -12.44
N MET A 158 -1.68 5.88 -11.63
CA MET A 158 -1.39 7.30 -11.86
C MET A 158 0.08 7.64 -11.65
N ASN A 159 0.79 6.94 -10.76
CA ASN A 159 2.23 7.13 -10.57
C ASN A 159 3.01 6.77 -11.83
N VAL A 160 2.76 5.60 -12.39
CA VAL A 160 3.45 5.17 -13.60
C VAL A 160 3.00 5.98 -14.83
N ALA A 161 1.71 6.35 -14.91
CA ALA A 161 1.18 7.16 -16.02
C ALA A 161 1.83 8.54 -16.14
N LEU A 162 2.22 9.15 -15.02
CA LEU A 162 2.95 10.43 -15.01
C LEU A 162 4.36 10.34 -15.61
N LYS A 163 4.91 9.14 -15.73
CA LYS A 163 6.26 8.89 -16.28
C LYS A 163 6.21 8.57 -17.79
N LEU A 164 5.03 8.30 -18.34
CA LEU A 164 4.86 7.97 -19.74
C LEU A 164 4.72 9.24 -20.58
N THR A 165 5.24 9.21 -21.82
CA THR A 165 5.08 10.29 -22.82
C THR A 165 3.88 9.98 -23.73
N ASP A 166 3.93 8.86 -24.43
CA ASP A 166 2.89 8.36 -25.35
C ASP A 166 2.50 6.90 -25.06
N GLY A 167 3.00 6.35 -23.95
CA GLY A 167 2.56 5.08 -23.40
C GLY A 167 1.19 5.20 -22.72
N SER A 168 0.63 4.06 -22.32
CA SER A 168 -0.71 3.99 -21.73
C SER A 168 -0.80 3.06 -20.55
N VAL A 169 -1.76 3.33 -19.65
CA VAL A 169 -2.12 2.47 -18.52
C VAL A 169 -3.55 1.98 -18.67
N GLU A 170 -3.78 0.69 -18.52
CA GLU A 170 -5.09 0.12 -18.33
C GLU A 170 -5.25 -0.28 -16.86
N ALA A 171 -6.01 0.52 -16.11
CA ALA A 171 -6.29 0.30 -14.70
C ALA A 171 -7.54 -0.57 -14.54
N ARG A 172 -7.41 -1.72 -13.89
CA ARG A 172 -8.50 -2.70 -13.67
C ARG A 172 -8.82 -2.85 -12.21
N ASP A 173 -10.08 -3.05 -11.88
CA ASP A 173 -10.49 -3.53 -10.55
C ASP A 173 -11.81 -4.29 -10.64
N LEU A 174 -12.12 -5.06 -9.59
CA LEU A 174 -13.19 -6.06 -9.57
C LEU A 174 -14.60 -5.44 -9.57
N THR A 175 -14.80 -4.27 -8.95
CA THR A 175 -16.15 -3.75 -8.68
C THR A 175 -16.39 -2.37 -9.29
N PRO A 176 -17.68 -2.06 -9.64
CA PRO A 176 -18.05 -0.74 -10.14
C PRO A 176 -17.64 0.40 -9.21
N LEU A 177 -17.80 0.22 -7.89
CA LEU A 177 -17.42 1.23 -6.89
C LEU A 177 -15.91 1.54 -6.94
N LYS A 178 -15.07 0.53 -7.05
CA LYS A 178 -13.62 0.67 -7.12
C LYS A 178 -13.18 1.32 -8.43
N THR A 179 -13.76 0.91 -9.56
CA THR A 179 -13.45 1.51 -10.85
C THR A 179 -13.94 2.96 -10.94
N GLN A 180 -15.04 3.29 -10.27
CA GLN A 180 -15.53 4.66 -10.17
C GLN A 180 -14.54 5.55 -9.41
N LEU A 181 -13.97 5.09 -8.28
CA LEU A 181 -12.93 5.81 -7.54
C LEU A 181 -11.70 6.10 -8.41
N ILE A 182 -11.31 5.13 -9.24
CA ILE A 182 -10.19 5.34 -10.19
C ILE A 182 -10.55 6.44 -11.20
N ARG A 183 -11.75 6.40 -11.80
CA ARG A 183 -12.21 7.42 -12.77
C ARG A 183 -12.25 8.81 -12.16
N GLU A 184 -12.77 8.95 -10.95
CA GLU A 184 -12.84 10.22 -10.23
C GLU A 184 -11.45 10.82 -9.99
N ASN A 185 -10.50 10.01 -9.57
CA ASN A 185 -9.13 10.45 -9.37
C ASN A 185 -8.42 10.82 -10.68
N ILE A 186 -8.63 10.04 -11.76
CA ILE A 186 -8.11 10.36 -13.09
C ILE A 186 -8.67 11.70 -13.59
N ALA A 187 -9.99 11.90 -13.47
CA ALA A 187 -10.65 13.14 -13.86
C ALA A 187 -10.14 14.34 -13.06
N ARG A 188 -10.00 14.20 -11.74
CA ARG A 188 -9.46 15.24 -10.86
C ARG A 188 -8.03 15.62 -11.22
N LEU A 189 -7.16 14.65 -11.49
CA LEU A 189 -5.77 14.90 -11.91
C LEU A 189 -5.69 15.33 -13.38
N GLY A 190 -6.72 15.07 -14.19
CA GLY A 190 -6.77 15.37 -15.62
C GLY A 190 -5.74 14.58 -16.41
N LEU A 191 -5.66 13.29 -16.18
CA LEU A 191 -4.79 12.35 -16.89
C LEU A 191 -5.59 11.74 -18.06
N ASP A 192 -5.01 11.71 -19.24
CA ASP A 192 -5.63 11.26 -20.49
C ASP A 192 -5.07 9.92 -21.01
N ASN A 193 -3.99 9.44 -20.40
CA ASN A 193 -3.30 8.22 -20.80
C ASN A 193 -3.65 6.99 -19.93
N ILE A 194 -4.77 7.06 -19.20
CA ILE A 194 -5.27 5.95 -18.36
C ILE A 194 -6.68 5.57 -18.77
N SER A 195 -6.88 4.33 -19.18
CA SER A 195 -8.20 3.72 -19.35
C SER A 195 -8.60 2.91 -18.11
N VAL A 196 -9.90 2.77 -17.85
CA VAL A 196 -10.41 2.02 -16.68
C VAL A 196 -11.35 0.93 -17.12
N LYS A 197 -11.06 -0.32 -16.69
CA LYS A 197 -11.85 -1.50 -16.99
C LYS A 197 -12.29 -2.21 -15.71
N GLU A 198 -13.56 -2.55 -15.60
CA GLU A 198 -14.03 -3.48 -14.58
C GLU A 198 -13.66 -4.89 -15.00
N TRP A 199 -12.88 -5.60 -14.18
CA TRP A 199 -12.39 -6.92 -14.51
C TRP A 199 -11.99 -7.72 -13.27
N ASP A 200 -12.38 -8.98 -13.21
CA ASP A 200 -11.87 -9.92 -12.21
C ASP A 200 -10.50 -10.44 -12.65
N ALA A 201 -9.46 -10.12 -11.87
CA ALA A 201 -8.09 -10.51 -12.19
C ALA A 201 -7.85 -12.03 -12.18
N ARG A 202 -8.81 -12.83 -11.70
CA ARG A 202 -8.80 -14.30 -11.79
C ARG A 202 -9.31 -14.82 -13.13
N VAL A 203 -9.92 -13.97 -13.94
CA VAL A 203 -10.46 -14.34 -15.25
C VAL A 203 -9.49 -13.89 -16.34
N SER A 204 -9.05 -14.84 -17.18
CA SER A 204 -8.14 -14.54 -18.28
C SER A 204 -8.79 -13.62 -19.32
N ASP A 205 -8.08 -12.55 -19.68
CA ASP A 205 -8.42 -11.68 -20.79
C ASP A 205 -7.52 -12.02 -21.99
N THR A 206 -8.05 -12.80 -22.91
CA THR A 206 -7.30 -13.29 -24.08
C THR A 206 -6.79 -12.13 -24.96
N ALA A 207 -7.50 -11.00 -24.99
CA ALA A 207 -7.07 -9.82 -25.75
C ALA A 207 -5.85 -9.12 -25.12
N SER A 208 -5.60 -9.37 -23.86
CA SER A 208 -4.45 -8.82 -23.12
C SER A 208 -3.22 -9.73 -23.12
N LYS A 209 -3.33 -10.95 -23.64
CA LYS A 209 -2.22 -11.90 -23.63
C LYS A 209 -0.99 -11.31 -24.33
N GLU A 210 0.17 -11.34 -23.63
CA GLU A 210 1.46 -10.82 -24.11
C GLU A 210 1.39 -9.41 -24.73
N SER A 211 0.55 -8.55 -24.15
CA SER A 211 0.32 -7.21 -24.66
C SER A 211 0.93 -6.09 -23.81
N ALA A 212 1.28 -6.39 -22.55
CA ALA A 212 1.80 -5.41 -21.61
C ALA A 212 3.33 -5.47 -21.53
N ASP A 213 3.97 -4.32 -21.57
CA ASP A 213 5.40 -4.18 -21.24
C ASP A 213 5.60 -4.34 -19.74
N ILE A 214 4.64 -3.82 -18.95
CA ILE A 214 4.62 -3.94 -17.49
C ILE A 214 3.23 -4.34 -17.01
N VAL A 215 3.19 -5.33 -16.09
CA VAL A 215 2.01 -5.64 -15.29
C VAL A 215 2.26 -5.24 -13.84
N LEU A 216 1.39 -4.40 -13.28
CA LEU A 216 1.36 -4.10 -11.85
C LEU A 216 0.36 -5.03 -11.18
N ALA A 217 0.84 -5.81 -10.23
CA ALA A 217 0.06 -6.75 -9.43
C ALA A 217 0.14 -6.36 -7.94
N ASP A 218 -0.51 -5.23 -7.59
CA ASP A 218 -0.70 -4.80 -6.20
C ASP A 218 -1.94 -5.48 -5.64
N LEU A 219 -1.75 -6.68 -5.11
CA LEU A 219 -2.83 -7.62 -4.91
C LEU A 219 -3.58 -7.44 -3.58
N PRO A 220 -4.88 -7.84 -3.53
CA PRO A 220 -5.61 -7.91 -2.28
C PRO A 220 -4.83 -8.72 -1.25
N CYS A 221 -4.68 -8.17 -0.04
CA CYS A 221 -3.86 -8.76 1.01
C CYS A 221 -4.47 -8.52 2.40
N SER A 222 -3.92 -9.13 3.43
CA SER A 222 -4.36 -8.98 4.81
C SER A 222 -4.24 -7.54 5.35
N GLY A 223 -3.39 -6.71 4.75
CA GLY A 223 -3.21 -5.32 5.16
C GLY A 223 -2.46 -5.14 6.48
N LEU A 224 -1.79 -6.16 6.99
CA LEU A 224 -1.09 -6.10 8.28
C LEU A 224 0.00 -5.01 8.34
N GLY A 225 0.48 -4.55 7.19
CA GLY A 225 1.46 -3.47 7.12
C GLY A 225 0.88 -2.08 7.41
N ILE A 226 -0.43 -1.91 7.27
CA ILE A 226 -1.13 -0.62 7.41
C ILE A 226 -2.06 -0.55 8.63
N ILE A 227 -1.90 -1.43 9.63
CA ILE A 227 -2.67 -1.43 10.88
C ILE A 227 -2.63 -0.04 11.55
N GLY A 228 -1.50 0.66 11.48
CA GLY A 228 -1.39 1.99 12.07
C GLY A 228 -2.30 3.06 11.42
N ARG A 229 -2.75 2.84 10.17
CA ARG A 229 -3.74 3.69 9.47
C ARG A 229 -5.16 3.14 9.57
N LYS A 230 -5.29 1.82 9.66
CA LYS A 230 -6.57 1.09 9.69
C LYS A 230 -6.54 0.07 10.83
N PRO A 231 -6.70 0.53 12.10
CA PRO A 231 -6.52 -0.32 13.27
C PRO A 231 -7.56 -1.44 13.41
N ASP A 232 -8.68 -1.36 12.70
CA ASP A 232 -9.71 -2.40 12.62
C ASP A 232 -9.22 -3.68 11.93
N ILE A 233 -8.24 -3.60 11.04
CA ILE A 233 -7.65 -4.76 10.34
C ILE A 233 -7.25 -5.87 11.33
N LYS A 234 -6.63 -5.52 12.46
CA LYS A 234 -6.17 -6.50 13.45
C LYS A 234 -7.28 -7.34 14.10
N TYR A 235 -8.54 -6.88 14.02
CA TYR A 235 -9.70 -7.60 14.57
C TYR A 235 -10.48 -8.39 13.50
N HIS A 236 -10.13 -8.19 12.23
CA HIS A 236 -10.77 -8.84 11.08
C HIS A 236 -9.81 -9.74 10.29
N THR A 237 -8.61 -9.97 10.83
CA THR A 237 -7.58 -10.81 10.20
C THR A 237 -7.15 -11.88 11.19
N ASP A 238 -7.20 -13.12 10.77
CA ASP A 238 -6.68 -14.32 11.44
C ASP A 238 -5.77 -15.10 10.48
N ILE A 239 -5.18 -16.19 10.94
CA ILE A 239 -4.23 -16.99 10.15
C ILE A 239 -4.91 -17.64 8.95
N GLU A 240 -6.14 -18.14 9.12
CA GLU A 240 -6.88 -18.77 8.03
C GLU A 240 -7.13 -17.77 6.88
N LYS A 241 -7.52 -16.56 7.21
CA LYS A 241 -7.72 -15.48 6.22
C LYS A 241 -6.42 -15.09 5.50
N ILE A 242 -5.29 -15.07 6.22
CA ILE A 242 -3.97 -14.83 5.61
C ILE A 242 -3.67 -15.92 4.57
N GLU A 243 -3.90 -17.20 4.89
CA GLU A 243 -3.69 -18.32 3.97
C GLU A 243 -4.63 -18.27 2.76
N GLN A 244 -5.90 -17.93 2.98
CA GLN A 244 -6.88 -17.70 1.92
C GLN A 244 -6.46 -16.59 0.96
N LEU A 245 -5.95 -15.47 1.50
CA LEU A 245 -5.46 -14.34 0.70
C LEU A 245 -4.18 -14.70 -0.06
N ALA A 246 -3.26 -15.43 0.56
CA ALA A 246 -2.07 -15.92 -0.14
C ALA A 246 -2.44 -16.85 -1.32
N SER A 247 -3.46 -17.68 -1.13
CA SER A 247 -3.99 -18.55 -2.20
C SER A 247 -4.64 -17.72 -3.32
N LEU A 248 -5.49 -16.76 -2.97
CA LEU A 248 -6.11 -15.84 -3.93
C LEU A 248 -5.07 -15.08 -4.76
N GLN A 249 -3.99 -14.63 -4.14
CA GLN A 249 -2.89 -13.96 -4.83
C GLN A 249 -2.22 -14.88 -5.85
N ARG A 250 -2.04 -16.17 -5.53
CA ARG A 250 -1.52 -17.17 -6.49
C ARG A 250 -2.47 -17.38 -7.65
N GLU A 251 -3.77 -17.46 -7.41
CA GLU A 251 -4.79 -17.55 -8.47
C GLU A 251 -4.68 -16.36 -9.44
N ILE A 252 -4.61 -15.14 -8.90
CA ILE A 252 -4.46 -13.92 -9.71
C ILE A 252 -3.14 -13.94 -10.48
N LEU A 253 -2.02 -14.22 -9.82
CA LEU A 253 -0.70 -14.26 -10.46
C LEU A 253 -0.63 -15.29 -11.58
N THR A 254 -1.32 -16.43 -11.45
CA THR A 254 -1.42 -17.48 -12.49
C THR A 254 -2.05 -16.94 -13.77
N VAL A 255 -3.02 -16.07 -13.65
CA VAL A 255 -3.71 -15.48 -14.81
C VAL A 255 -2.91 -14.29 -15.37
N VAL A 256 -2.59 -13.32 -14.53
CA VAL A 256 -2.09 -12.01 -15.01
C VAL A 256 -0.67 -12.06 -15.56
N GLN A 257 0.12 -13.08 -15.22
CA GLN A 257 1.44 -13.30 -15.80
C GLN A 257 1.38 -13.53 -17.33
N GLU A 258 0.26 -14.01 -17.87
CA GLU A 258 0.07 -14.19 -19.32
C GLU A 258 0.02 -12.85 -20.07
N TYR A 259 -0.33 -11.76 -19.40
CA TYR A 259 -0.43 -10.43 -20.02
C TYR A 259 0.94 -9.83 -20.34
N VAL A 260 1.98 -10.25 -19.63
CA VAL A 260 3.34 -9.74 -19.81
C VAL A 260 3.93 -10.23 -21.11
N LYS A 261 4.45 -9.33 -21.95
CA LYS A 261 5.23 -9.67 -23.15
C LYS A 261 6.48 -10.48 -22.79
N PRO A 262 7.02 -11.34 -23.69
CA PRO A 262 8.39 -11.84 -23.55
C PRO A 262 9.37 -10.69 -23.32
N GLY A 263 10.26 -10.81 -22.32
CA GLY A 263 11.14 -9.73 -21.90
C GLY A 263 10.48 -8.58 -21.11
N GLY A 264 9.17 -8.60 -20.94
CA GLY A 264 8.42 -7.62 -20.14
C GLY A 264 8.55 -7.86 -18.62
N THR A 265 7.90 -7.03 -17.83
CA THR A 265 8.05 -6.96 -16.38
C THR A 265 6.73 -7.22 -15.65
N LEU A 266 6.79 -7.95 -14.54
CA LEU A 266 5.71 -8.01 -13.55
C LEU A 266 6.22 -7.48 -12.22
N VAL A 267 5.51 -6.49 -11.65
CA VAL A 267 5.77 -5.98 -10.30
C VAL A 267 4.69 -6.53 -9.39
N TYR A 268 5.07 -7.36 -8.44
CA TYR A 268 4.19 -7.87 -7.40
C TYR A 268 4.38 -7.07 -6.13
N SER A 269 3.29 -6.60 -5.53
CA SER A 269 3.32 -5.84 -4.28
C SER A 269 2.10 -6.11 -3.41
N THR A 270 2.25 -5.87 -2.10
CA THR A 270 1.20 -5.97 -1.08
C THR A 270 1.43 -4.96 0.03
N CYS A 271 0.38 -4.48 0.67
CA CYS A 271 0.46 -3.64 1.88
C CYS A 271 0.46 -4.49 3.18
N THR A 272 1.08 -5.66 3.16
CA THR A 272 1.18 -6.55 4.33
C THR A 272 2.64 -6.86 4.69
N ILE A 273 2.84 -7.41 5.89
CA ILE A 273 4.13 -7.91 6.40
C ILE A 273 4.09 -9.43 6.64
N SER A 274 3.20 -10.11 5.95
CA SER A 274 2.94 -11.54 6.05
C SER A 274 3.82 -12.30 5.06
N ARG A 275 4.74 -13.16 5.52
CA ARG A 275 5.60 -13.96 4.66
C ARG A 275 4.85 -14.90 3.71
N PRO A 276 3.76 -15.59 4.13
CA PRO A 276 2.93 -16.37 3.21
C PRO A 276 2.43 -15.59 2.01
N GLU A 277 2.03 -14.34 2.21
CA GLU A 277 1.52 -13.46 1.15
C GLU A 277 2.65 -12.80 0.35
N ASN A 278 3.87 -12.73 0.87
CA ASN A 278 4.99 -11.96 0.31
C ASN A 278 6.08 -12.88 -0.25
N GLU A 279 7.08 -13.22 0.55
CA GLU A 279 8.27 -13.95 0.11
C GLU A 279 7.94 -15.36 -0.40
N GLU A 280 6.97 -16.04 0.25
CA GLU A 280 6.58 -17.39 -0.16
C GLU A 280 5.81 -17.38 -1.49
N ASN A 281 4.93 -16.40 -1.70
CA ASN A 281 4.25 -16.21 -2.98
C ASN A 281 5.22 -15.78 -4.08
N ALA A 282 6.17 -14.91 -3.78
CA ALA A 282 7.21 -14.51 -4.72
C ALA A 282 8.09 -15.69 -5.15
N ALA A 283 8.51 -16.52 -4.19
CA ALA A 283 9.30 -17.74 -4.47
C ALA A 283 8.49 -18.79 -5.26
N TRP A 284 7.21 -18.95 -4.89
CA TRP A 284 6.29 -19.84 -5.63
C TRP A 284 6.13 -19.36 -7.08
N PHE A 285 5.94 -18.06 -7.32
CA PHE A 285 5.79 -17.50 -8.66
C PHE A 285 7.02 -17.75 -9.52
N GLU A 286 8.21 -17.45 -9.01
CA GLU A 286 9.47 -17.66 -9.73
C GLU A 286 9.72 -19.13 -10.08
N LYS A 287 9.26 -20.05 -9.22
CA LYS A 287 9.39 -21.50 -9.44
C LYS A 287 8.44 -22.03 -10.52
N ASN A 288 7.23 -21.47 -10.63
CA ASN A 288 6.15 -22.04 -11.45
C ASN A 288 5.99 -21.37 -12.82
N PHE A 289 6.55 -20.18 -13.04
CA PHE A 289 6.39 -19.44 -14.28
C PHE A 289 7.75 -19.05 -14.90
N PRO A 290 7.78 -18.76 -16.22
CA PRO A 290 9.03 -18.42 -16.91
C PRO A 290 9.49 -17.00 -16.59
N PHE A 291 9.66 -16.69 -15.32
CA PHE A 291 10.13 -15.39 -14.84
C PHE A 291 11.39 -15.55 -14.01
N ILE A 292 12.20 -14.51 -13.99
CA ILE A 292 13.36 -14.38 -13.11
C ILE A 292 13.20 -13.10 -12.28
N ARG A 293 13.60 -13.16 -11.02
CA ARG A 293 13.61 -11.98 -10.16
C ARG A 293 14.68 -11.00 -10.62
N GLU A 294 14.29 -9.72 -10.74
CA GLU A 294 15.20 -8.62 -11.08
C GLU A 294 15.49 -7.80 -9.82
N GLY A 295 16.69 -7.96 -9.28
CA GLY A 295 17.06 -7.40 -7.98
C GLY A 295 16.52 -8.17 -6.78
N SER A 296 16.62 -7.59 -5.58
CA SER A 296 16.11 -8.17 -4.35
C SER A 296 14.66 -7.77 -4.09
N ALA A 297 13.86 -8.69 -3.57
CA ALA A 297 12.59 -8.33 -2.97
C ALA A 297 12.81 -7.40 -1.77
N LYS A 298 11.91 -6.44 -1.57
CA LYS A 298 11.96 -5.51 -0.44
C LYS A 298 10.74 -5.72 0.44
N GLN A 299 10.97 -5.99 1.73
CA GLN A 299 9.97 -5.90 2.77
C GLN A 299 10.25 -4.64 3.59
N LEU A 300 9.34 -3.69 3.58
CA LEU A 300 9.36 -2.51 4.46
C LEU A 300 8.55 -2.82 5.70
N LEU A 301 9.07 -2.44 6.88
CA LEU A 301 8.48 -2.75 8.17
C LEU A 301 8.09 -1.46 8.92
N PRO A 302 6.87 -1.37 9.48
CA PRO A 302 6.47 -0.26 10.31
C PRO A 302 7.43 -0.07 11.48
N GLY A 303 7.76 1.17 11.80
CA GLY A 303 8.65 1.50 12.93
C GLY A 303 10.14 1.34 12.65
N ILE A 304 10.52 0.67 11.57
CA ILE A 304 11.91 0.43 11.15
C ILE A 304 12.27 1.28 9.93
N ASP A 305 11.50 1.15 8.84
CA ASP A 305 11.82 1.81 7.55
C ASP A 305 11.21 3.21 7.38
N GLY A 306 10.53 3.73 8.41
CA GLY A 306 9.92 5.06 8.36
C GLY A 306 8.67 5.19 7.46
N THR A 307 8.16 4.06 6.97
CA THR A 307 6.99 3.95 6.08
C THR A 307 5.95 3.01 6.67
N ASP A 308 4.82 2.86 5.98
CA ASP A 308 3.93 1.72 6.23
C ASP A 308 4.61 0.40 5.85
N GLY A 309 4.12 -0.72 6.41
CA GLY A 309 4.59 -2.05 6.03
C GLY A 309 4.16 -2.38 4.61
N PHE A 310 5.13 -2.78 3.78
CA PHE A 310 4.87 -2.99 2.36
C PHE A 310 5.89 -3.98 1.78
N PHE A 311 5.42 -4.85 0.89
CA PHE A 311 6.29 -5.75 0.15
C PHE A 311 6.26 -5.41 -1.33
N MET A 312 7.42 -5.54 -2.00
CA MET A 312 7.52 -5.38 -3.43
C MET A 312 8.64 -6.22 -4.02
N VAL A 313 8.38 -6.75 -5.21
CA VAL A 313 9.37 -7.52 -6.00
C VAL A 313 9.10 -7.34 -7.49
N LYS A 314 10.16 -7.31 -8.28
CA LYS A 314 10.11 -7.19 -9.73
C LYS A 314 10.57 -8.50 -10.38
N PHE A 315 9.83 -8.95 -11.37
CA PHE A 315 10.13 -10.12 -12.17
C PHE A 315 10.23 -9.75 -13.65
N ARG A 316 11.18 -10.35 -14.35
CA ARG A 316 11.36 -10.26 -15.80
C ARG A 316 10.92 -11.55 -16.44
N LYS A 317 10.00 -11.50 -17.43
CA LYS A 317 9.61 -12.67 -18.22
C LYS A 317 10.77 -13.08 -19.13
N LYS A 318 11.08 -14.37 -19.17
CA LYS A 318 12.07 -14.93 -20.08
C LYS A 318 11.62 -14.73 -21.54
N LEU A 319 12.58 -14.58 -22.46
CA LEU A 319 12.33 -14.49 -23.90
C LEU A 319 11.84 -15.80 -24.47
#